data_cfe4f674c64da8344c945995b9e42d72
#
_entry.id   cfe4f674c64da8344c945995b9e42d72
#
_cell.length_a   1.000
_cell.length_b   1.000
_cell.length_c   1.000
_cell.angle_alpha   90.00
_cell.angle_beta   90.00
_cell.angle_gamma   90.00
#
_symmetry.space_group_name_H-M   'P 1'
#
loop_
_entity.id
_entity.type
_entity.pdbx_description
1 polymer ?
#
loop_
_entity_poly.entity_id
_entity_poly.type
_entity_poly.pdbx_seq_one_letter_code
_entity_poly.pdbx_strand_id
1 'polypeptide(L)'
;MYEADSKYRQGLLIWMSHACWPSYTWQCYDYYFEPTAAFFGARKACEPLHIQRNALTRSIEVVNRTADNYKDLVATRELLDIRGNIVRVDSNMVNSNGDSTVELAALATDSVPGNIDGTVYYIRLRLADSNNATLSTNFYVLSTDEGNLQQLATLPQVNVAASVKRPSGNGMTLTLRNTASTPAMMIRLNLKTGDGCQVLPVDYSDNYFHLMPGEERTVNIRWDNADARQQVPFVELTGYNVEHCVLK
;
A
#
# COMPACT_ATOMS: atom_id res chain seq x y z
N MET A 1 4.07 -3.75 13.26
CA MET A 1 4.67 -3.75 14.62
C MET A 1 3.64 -3.99 15.73
N TYR A 2 2.47 -3.33 15.73
CA TYR A 2 1.42 -3.59 16.72
C TYR A 2 0.90 -5.03 16.67
N GLU A 3 0.54 -5.52 15.50
CA GLU A 3 0.01 -6.88 15.30
C GLU A 3 1.05 -7.97 15.58
N ALA A 4 2.35 -7.69 15.44
CA ALA A 4 3.43 -8.63 15.70
C ALA A 4 3.47 -9.15 17.15
N ASP A 5 2.97 -8.35 18.12
CA ASP A 5 2.92 -8.69 19.55
C ASP A 5 1.47 -8.70 20.08
N SER A 6 0.51 -8.95 19.23
CA SER A 6 -0.91 -8.76 19.55
C SER A 6 -1.41 -9.60 20.72
N LYS A 7 -0.79 -10.75 21.02
CA LYS A 7 -1.13 -11.53 22.22
C LYS A 7 -0.74 -10.83 23.54
N TYR A 8 0.11 -9.81 23.47
CA TYR A 8 0.54 -9.02 24.64
C TYR A 8 0.02 -7.59 24.62
N ARG A 9 -0.40 -7.09 23.45
CA ARG A 9 -0.85 -5.72 23.23
C ARG A 9 -2.30 -5.72 22.76
N GLN A 10 -3.15 -4.94 23.44
CA GLN A 10 -4.57 -4.85 23.15
C GLN A 10 -4.94 -3.59 22.36
N GLY A 11 -4.00 -2.70 22.11
CA GLY A 11 -4.24 -1.48 21.36
C GLY A 11 -2.99 -0.65 21.14
N LEU A 12 -3.11 0.33 20.25
CA LEU A 12 -2.10 1.34 19.98
C LEU A 12 -2.74 2.73 20.05
N LEU A 13 -2.20 3.58 20.89
CA LEU A 13 -2.57 5.00 20.96
C LEU A 13 -1.59 5.80 20.11
N ILE A 14 -2.10 6.45 19.07
CA ILE A 14 -1.31 7.27 18.15
C ILE A 14 -1.25 8.69 18.68
N TRP A 15 -0.08 9.20 18.88
CA TRP A 15 0.20 10.59 19.21
C TRP A 15 0.81 11.30 18.01
N MET A 16 0.13 12.10 17.30
CA MET A 16 -1.23 12.59 17.19
C MET A 16 -1.82 12.09 15.86
N SER A 17 -3.15 12.20 15.69
CA SER A 17 -3.79 11.87 14.41
C SER A 17 -3.61 12.96 13.35
N HIS A 18 -3.35 14.22 13.76
CA HIS A 18 -3.41 15.42 12.93
C HIS A 18 -2.39 16.47 13.42
N ALA A 19 -1.75 17.19 12.51
CA ALA A 19 -0.77 18.21 12.82
C ALA A 19 -1.43 19.54 13.22
N CYS A 20 -0.80 20.31 14.16
CA CYS A 20 -1.29 21.61 14.59
C CYS A 20 -0.87 22.77 13.67
N TRP A 21 0.09 22.56 12.78
CA TRP A 21 0.59 23.53 11.79
C TRP A 21 1.18 22.80 10.59
N PRO A 22 1.32 23.45 9.42
CA PRO A 22 1.96 22.85 8.27
C PRO A 22 3.40 22.45 8.59
N SER A 23 3.70 21.15 8.51
CA SER A 23 5.04 20.60 8.78
C SER A 23 5.21 19.25 8.10
N TYR A 24 6.44 18.71 8.14
CA TYR A 24 6.64 17.30 7.84
C TYR A 24 5.89 16.47 8.87
N THR A 25 5.05 15.55 8.40
CA THR A 25 4.11 14.85 9.25
C THR A 25 4.35 13.34 9.25
N TRP A 26 4.16 12.73 10.41
CA TRP A 26 4.01 11.28 10.60
C TRP A 26 2.58 10.89 10.96
N GLN A 27 1.68 11.88 11.06
CA GLN A 27 0.29 11.70 11.46
C GLN A 27 -0.54 11.07 10.33
N CYS A 28 -1.73 10.56 10.69
CA CYS A 28 -2.67 10.01 9.71
C CYS A 28 -3.25 11.08 8.78
N TYR A 29 -3.34 12.31 9.25
CA TYR A 29 -3.80 13.47 8.47
C TYR A 29 -2.77 14.59 8.56
N ASP A 30 -2.58 15.29 7.46
CA ASP A 30 -1.78 16.52 7.46
C ASP A 30 -2.56 17.70 8.09
N TYR A 31 -1.94 18.89 8.12
CA TYR A 31 -2.59 20.10 8.63
C TYR A 31 -3.89 20.46 7.89
N TYR A 32 -4.00 20.15 6.62
CA TYR A 32 -5.15 20.44 5.77
C TYR A 32 -6.20 19.31 5.75
N PHE A 33 -6.07 18.32 6.62
CA PHE A 33 -6.93 17.13 6.74
C PHE A 33 -6.84 16.17 5.54
N GLU A 34 -5.79 16.26 4.72
CA GLU A 34 -5.54 15.24 3.72
C GLU A 34 -5.07 13.94 4.38
N PRO A 35 -5.67 12.77 4.04
CA PRO A 35 -5.16 11.49 4.51
C PRO A 35 -3.78 11.21 3.92
N THR A 36 -2.81 10.98 4.80
CA THR A 36 -1.41 10.72 4.41
C THR A 36 -1.15 9.24 4.12
N ALA A 37 0.07 8.90 3.69
CA ALA A 37 0.48 7.49 3.57
C ALA A 37 0.35 6.73 4.90
N ALA A 38 0.53 7.40 6.05
CA ALA A 38 0.34 6.78 7.37
C ALA A 38 -1.11 6.35 7.62
N PHE A 39 -2.09 7.12 7.14
CA PHE A 39 -3.51 6.73 7.20
C PHE A 39 -3.76 5.43 6.41
N PHE A 40 -3.29 5.36 5.17
CA PHE A 40 -3.50 4.18 4.32
C PHE A 40 -2.75 2.96 4.86
N GLY A 41 -1.55 3.15 5.41
CA GLY A 41 -0.79 2.09 6.09
C GLY A 41 -1.50 1.58 7.34
N ALA A 42 -2.03 2.48 8.17
CA ALA A 42 -2.81 2.12 9.37
C ALA A 42 -4.10 1.38 8.99
N ARG A 43 -4.84 1.88 7.98
CA ARG A 43 -6.05 1.22 7.46
C ARG A 43 -5.73 -0.20 6.99
N LYS A 44 -4.60 -0.39 6.29
CA LYS A 44 -4.13 -1.69 5.83
C LYS A 44 -3.82 -2.62 7.00
N ALA A 45 -3.11 -2.13 8.01
CA ALA A 45 -2.76 -2.89 9.20
C ALA A 45 -3.98 -3.25 10.09
N CYS A 46 -5.11 -2.55 9.93
CA CYS A 46 -6.36 -2.82 10.65
C CYS A 46 -7.31 -3.77 9.89
N GLU A 47 -6.87 -4.42 8.82
CA GLU A 47 -7.67 -5.45 8.14
C GLU A 47 -7.98 -6.61 9.13
N PRO A 48 -9.24 -7.07 9.25
CA PRO A 48 -9.59 -8.11 10.20
C PRO A 48 -8.89 -9.45 9.94
N LEU A 49 -8.63 -9.76 8.67
CA LEU A 49 -7.76 -10.85 8.23
C LEU A 49 -6.62 -10.25 7.42
N HIS A 50 -5.39 -10.37 7.91
CA HIS A 50 -4.25 -9.63 7.41
C HIS A 50 -3.01 -10.51 7.26
N ILE A 51 -2.22 -10.26 6.20
CA ILE A 51 -0.90 -10.85 6.03
C ILE A 51 0.17 -9.78 6.18
N GLN A 52 1.16 -10.01 7.04
CA GLN A 52 2.20 -9.03 7.34
C GLN A 52 3.57 -9.66 7.51
N ARG A 53 4.61 -8.83 7.46
CA ARG A 53 5.96 -9.16 7.91
C ARG A 53 6.19 -8.57 9.30
N ASN A 54 6.53 -9.42 10.25
CA ASN A 54 6.96 -8.98 11.57
C ASN A 54 8.32 -8.27 11.46
N ALA A 55 8.40 -7.03 11.91
CA ALA A 55 9.62 -6.23 11.79
C ALA A 55 10.76 -6.75 12.70
N LEU A 56 10.44 -7.41 13.82
CA LEU A 56 11.42 -7.90 14.80
C LEU A 56 11.97 -9.27 14.40
N THR A 57 11.09 -10.23 14.13
CA THR A 57 11.48 -11.62 13.82
C THR A 57 11.74 -11.83 12.34
N ARG A 58 11.29 -10.89 11.48
CA ARG A 58 11.27 -10.99 10.02
C ARG A 58 10.36 -12.09 9.48
N SER A 59 9.68 -12.85 10.35
CA SER A 59 8.69 -13.85 9.97
C SER A 59 7.51 -13.21 9.21
N ILE A 60 6.79 -14.04 8.47
CA ILE A 60 5.52 -13.65 7.83
C ILE A 60 4.38 -14.17 8.70
N GLU A 61 3.42 -13.33 8.97
CA GLU A 61 2.32 -13.64 9.87
C GLU A 61 0.99 -13.48 9.13
N VAL A 62 0.09 -14.44 9.34
CA VAL A 62 -1.33 -14.33 9.01
C VAL A 62 -2.07 -14.05 10.30
N VAL A 63 -2.58 -12.84 10.44
CA VAL A 63 -3.30 -12.34 11.62
C VAL A 63 -4.78 -12.38 11.34
N ASN A 64 -5.53 -13.11 12.14
CA ASN A 64 -6.97 -13.21 12.07
C ASN A 64 -7.58 -12.61 13.35
N ARG A 65 -8.26 -11.49 13.23
CA ARG A 65 -8.98 -10.80 14.31
C ARG A 65 -10.49 -11.01 14.25
N THR A 66 -10.95 -11.88 13.35
CA THR A 66 -12.34 -12.28 13.29
C THR A 66 -12.61 -13.45 14.24
N ALA A 67 -13.88 -13.71 14.52
CA ALA A 67 -14.28 -14.92 15.25
C ALA A 67 -14.28 -16.19 14.36
N ASP A 68 -14.15 -16.01 13.04
CA ASP A 68 -14.29 -17.10 12.08
C ASP A 68 -12.98 -17.86 11.88
N ASN A 69 -13.12 -19.15 11.60
CA ASN A 69 -11.99 -19.99 11.18
C ASN A 69 -11.87 -19.98 9.64
N TYR A 70 -10.68 -19.80 9.15
CA TYR A 70 -10.36 -19.87 7.72
C TYR A 70 -9.52 -21.11 7.43
N LYS A 71 -9.89 -21.86 6.40
CA LYS A 71 -9.16 -23.05 5.94
C LYS A 71 -8.67 -22.86 4.52
N ASP A 72 -7.61 -23.59 4.21
CA ASP A 72 -7.05 -23.69 2.85
C ASP A 72 -6.69 -22.31 2.25
N LEU A 73 -6.28 -21.36 3.12
CA LEU A 73 -5.73 -20.10 2.67
C LEU A 73 -4.36 -20.33 2.02
N VAL A 74 -4.06 -19.55 0.99
CA VAL A 74 -2.75 -19.57 0.33
C VAL A 74 -2.03 -18.26 0.65
N ALA A 75 -0.95 -18.35 1.42
CA ALA A 75 -0.04 -17.25 1.72
C ALA A 75 1.14 -17.26 0.73
N THR A 76 1.14 -16.34 -0.22
CA THR A 76 2.23 -16.16 -1.21
C THR A 76 3.15 -15.03 -0.76
N ARG A 77 4.45 -15.27 -0.85
CA ARG A 77 5.52 -14.33 -0.50
C ARG A 77 6.46 -14.21 -1.69
N GLU A 78 6.64 -13.01 -2.17
CA GLU A 78 7.51 -12.74 -3.30
C GLU A 78 8.63 -11.79 -2.87
N LEU A 79 9.85 -12.15 -3.28
CA LEU A 79 11.02 -11.28 -3.20
C LEU A 79 11.24 -10.69 -4.58
N LEU A 80 11.36 -9.37 -4.65
CA LEU A 80 11.59 -8.66 -5.90
C LEU A 80 12.87 -7.81 -5.78
N ASP A 81 13.59 -7.70 -6.89
CA ASP A 81 14.71 -6.76 -7.00
C ASP A 81 14.22 -5.30 -7.11
N ILE A 82 15.13 -4.34 -7.11
CA ILE A 82 14.81 -2.91 -7.24
C ILE A 82 14.06 -2.58 -8.54
N ARG A 83 14.20 -3.38 -9.59
CA ARG A 83 13.51 -3.21 -10.87
C ARG A 83 12.11 -3.83 -10.88
N GLY A 84 11.72 -4.51 -9.79
CA GLY A 84 10.44 -5.18 -9.67
C GLY A 84 10.40 -6.58 -10.29
N ASN A 85 11.55 -7.15 -10.68
CA ASN A 85 11.60 -8.53 -11.14
C ASN A 85 11.47 -9.48 -9.96
N ILE A 86 10.64 -10.51 -10.10
CA ILE A 86 10.49 -11.53 -9.08
C ILE A 86 11.74 -12.40 -9.08
N VAL A 87 12.44 -12.42 -7.94
CA VAL A 87 13.66 -13.19 -7.70
C VAL A 87 13.33 -14.54 -7.05
N ARG A 88 12.31 -14.54 -6.17
CA ARG A 88 11.87 -15.71 -5.43
C ARG A 88 10.39 -15.66 -5.14
N VAL A 89 9.74 -16.82 -5.17
CA VAL A 89 8.35 -17.02 -4.76
C VAL A 89 8.27 -18.20 -3.82
N ASP A 90 7.70 -18.00 -2.65
CA ASP A 90 7.35 -19.06 -1.70
C ASP A 90 5.84 -19.01 -1.42
N SER A 91 5.18 -20.16 -1.38
CA SER A 91 3.76 -20.27 -1.04
C SER A 91 3.52 -21.36 -0.01
N ASN A 92 2.63 -21.10 0.92
CA ASN A 92 2.20 -22.05 1.95
C ASN A 92 0.68 -22.09 2.05
N MET A 93 0.12 -23.27 2.24
CA MET A 93 -1.25 -23.40 2.73
C MET A 93 -1.29 -23.09 4.22
N VAL A 94 -2.30 -22.34 4.63
CA VAL A 94 -2.47 -21.87 6.00
C VAL A 94 -3.92 -22.07 6.45
N ASN A 95 -4.08 -22.62 7.65
CA ASN A 95 -5.35 -22.58 8.36
C ASN A 95 -5.24 -21.61 9.52
N SER A 96 -6.21 -20.72 9.69
CA SER A 96 -6.23 -19.72 10.74
C SER A 96 -7.49 -19.82 11.56
N ASN A 97 -7.36 -20.04 12.84
CA ASN A 97 -8.49 -20.01 13.77
C ASN A 97 -8.90 -18.57 14.07
N GLY A 98 -10.13 -18.39 14.55
CA GLY A 98 -10.59 -17.09 15.04
C GLY A 98 -9.67 -16.54 16.14
N ASP A 99 -9.45 -15.23 16.12
CA ASP A 99 -8.56 -14.49 17.05
C ASP A 99 -7.19 -15.14 17.24
N SER A 100 -6.52 -15.47 16.13
CA SER A 100 -5.22 -16.13 16.15
C SER A 100 -4.22 -15.50 15.17
N THR A 101 -2.95 -15.78 15.40
CA THR A 101 -1.86 -15.45 14.49
C THR A 101 -1.12 -16.74 14.11
N VAL A 102 -0.97 -16.97 12.81
CA VAL A 102 -0.18 -18.07 12.27
C VAL A 102 1.13 -17.50 11.74
N GLU A 103 2.25 -17.99 12.30
CA GLU A 103 3.57 -17.56 11.90
C GLU A 103 4.14 -18.50 10.82
N LEU A 104 4.67 -17.90 9.77
CA LEU A 104 5.40 -18.57 8.70
C LEU A 104 6.87 -18.13 8.76
N ALA A 105 7.77 -18.98 8.29
CA ALA A 105 9.18 -18.65 8.22
C ALA A 105 9.45 -17.33 7.48
N ALA A 106 10.50 -16.62 7.89
CA ALA A 106 10.99 -15.46 7.16
C ALA A 106 11.30 -15.84 5.69
N LEU A 107 11.05 -14.91 4.78
CA LEU A 107 11.49 -15.07 3.40
C LEU A 107 13.00 -14.88 3.35
N ALA A 108 13.71 -15.87 2.80
CA ALA A 108 15.15 -15.77 2.63
C ALA A 108 15.49 -14.67 1.61
N THR A 109 16.41 -13.79 1.96
CA THR A 109 16.84 -12.63 1.14
C THR A 109 18.22 -12.79 0.53
N ASP A 110 18.85 -13.95 0.70
CA ASP A 110 20.15 -14.32 0.13
C ASP A 110 20.17 -14.31 -1.41
N SER A 111 18.99 -14.42 -2.03
CA SER A 111 18.82 -14.38 -3.49
C SER A 111 18.70 -12.97 -4.08
N VAL A 112 18.78 -11.92 -3.26
CA VAL A 112 18.71 -10.53 -3.77
C VAL A 112 19.95 -10.27 -4.65
N PRO A 113 19.77 -9.93 -5.94
CA PRO A 113 20.90 -9.66 -6.82
C PRO A 113 21.75 -8.50 -6.31
N GLY A 114 23.06 -8.70 -6.28
CA GLY A 114 23.99 -7.66 -5.83
C GLY A 114 23.97 -7.45 -4.31
N ASN A 115 23.70 -8.49 -3.52
CA ASN A 115 23.60 -8.49 -2.05
C ASN A 115 24.82 -7.85 -1.37
N ILE A 116 24.97 -6.55 -1.59
CA ILE A 116 25.96 -5.64 -0.97
C ILE A 116 25.19 -4.65 -0.09
N ASP A 117 25.87 -4.03 0.85
CA ASP A 117 25.26 -3.05 1.74
C ASP A 117 24.53 -1.96 0.95
N GLY A 118 23.29 -1.67 1.35
CA GLY A 118 22.43 -0.67 0.71
C GLY A 118 21.64 -1.15 -0.51
N THR A 119 21.69 -2.46 -0.88
CA THR A 119 20.83 -2.99 -1.96
C THR A 119 19.35 -2.95 -1.56
N VAL A 120 18.54 -2.23 -2.33
CA VAL A 120 17.09 -2.14 -2.14
C VAL A 120 16.39 -3.33 -2.81
N TYR A 121 15.42 -3.88 -2.11
CA TYR A 121 14.56 -4.96 -2.58
C TYR A 121 13.14 -4.79 -2.04
N TYR A 122 12.19 -5.53 -2.63
CA TYR A 122 10.81 -5.49 -2.18
C TYR A 122 10.35 -6.86 -1.71
N ILE A 123 9.44 -6.86 -0.72
CA ILE A 123 8.68 -8.06 -0.34
C ILE A 123 7.21 -7.76 -0.61
N ARG A 124 6.59 -8.60 -1.45
CA ARG A 124 5.17 -8.58 -1.70
C ARG A 124 4.52 -9.79 -1.08
N LEU A 125 3.46 -9.56 -0.30
CA LEU A 125 2.68 -10.58 0.37
C LEU A 125 1.27 -10.60 -0.20
N ARG A 126 0.73 -11.79 -0.38
CA ARG A 126 -0.65 -12.01 -0.77
C ARG A 126 -1.24 -13.17 0.01
N LEU A 127 -2.41 -12.94 0.60
CA LEU A 127 -3.25 -13.99 1.18
C LEU A 127 -4.48 -14.16 0.30
N ALA A 128 -4.76 -15.38 -0.12
CA ALA A 128 -5.91 -15.73 -0.94
C ALA A 128 -6.70 -16.88 -0.31
N ASP A 129 -7.97 -16.98 -0.67
CA ASP A 129 -8.79 -18.15 -0.36
C ASP A 129 -8.54 -19.33 -1.32
N SER A 130 -9.24 -20.43 -1.11
CA SER A 130 -9.17 -21.63 -1.96
C SER A 130 -9.63 -21.40 -3.40
N ASN A 131 -10.39 -20.35 -3.67
CA ASN A 131 -10.85 -19.93 -5.00
C ASN A 131 -9.87 -18.94 -5.66
N ASN A 132 -8.71 -18.69 -5.04
CA ASN A 132 -7.72 -17.71 -5.46
C ASN A 132 -8.21 -16.24 -5.38
N ALA A 133 -9.30 -15.95 -4.66
CA ALA A 133 -9.72 -14.58 -4.38
C ALA A 133 -8.77 -13.95 -3.35
N THR A 134 -8.25 -12.77 -3.64
CA THR A 134 -7.33 -12.06 -2.75
C THR A 134 -8.08 -11.51 -1.54
N LEU A 135 -7.66 -11.88 -0.35
CA LEU A 135 -8.23 -11.44 0.93
C LEU A 135 -7.39 -10.32 1.57
N SER A 136 -6.08 -10.41 1.49
CA SER A 136 -5.16 -9.39 2.00
C SER A 136 -3.89 -9.36 1.16
N THR A 137 -3.29 -8.18 1.04
CA THR A 137 -1.98 -7.98 0.42
C THR A 137 -1.16 -7.04 1.26
N ASN A 138 0.16 -7.14 1.19
CA ASN A 138 1.05 -6.15 1.79
C ASN A 138 2.30 -5.98 0.92
N PHE A 139 2.98 -4.85 1.07
CA PHE A 139 4.17 -4.52 0.29
C PHE A 139 5.18 -3.78 1.18
N TYR A 140 6.43 -4.21 1.11
CA TYR A 140 7.52 -3.63 1.87
C TYR A 140 8.66 -3.21 0.95
N VAL A 141 9.18 -2.02 1.20
CA VAL A 141 10.42 -1.51 0.61
C VAL A 141 11.50 -1.65 1.66
N LEU A 142 12.50 -2.44 1.39
CA LEU A 142 13.55 -2.82 2.34
C LEU A 142 14.93 -2.67 1.69
N SER A 143 15.96 -2.70 2.51
CA SER A 143 17.35 -2.75 2.04
C SER A 143 18.16 -3.74 2.87
N THR A 144 19.29 -4.19 2.31
CA THR A 144 20.25 -5.04 3.01
C THR A 144 20.99 -4.31 4.11
N ASP A 145 21.13 -3.00 3.99
CA ASP A 145 21.56 -2.07 5.04
C ASP A 145 20.32 -1.36 5.60
N GLU A 146 19.86 -1.76 6.78
CA GLU A 146 18.58 -1.38 7.34
C GLU A 146 18.41 0.15 7.41
N GLY A 147 17.35 0.65 6.75
CA GLY A 147 17.04 2.07 6.66
C GLY A 147 17.73 2.82 5.52
N ASN A 148 18.70 2.24 4.83
CA ASN A 148 19.35 2.87 3.69
C ASN A 148 18.57 2.61 2.39
N LEU A 149 17.77 3.56 1.98
CA LEU A 149 16.96 3.49 0.76
C LEU A 149 17.49 4.39 -0.37
N GLN A 150 18.76 4.85 -0.29
CA GLN A 150 19.33 5.79 -1.27
C GLN A 150 19.31 5.25 -2.71
N GLN A 151 19.37 3.92 -2.88
CA GLN A 151 19.30 3.30 -4.20
C GLN A 151 17.96 3.60 -4.92
N LEU A 152 16.88 3.92 -4.21
CA LEU A 152 15.63 4.35 -4.84
C LEU A 152 15.80 5.60 -5.71
N ALA A 153 16.75 6.48 -5.37
CA ALA A 153 17.05 7.68 -6.17
C ALA A 153 17.57 7.37 -7.57
N THR A 154 17.99 6.13 -7.82
CA THR A 154 18.44 5.69 -9.17
C THR A 154 17.28 5.26 -10.07
N LEU A 155 16.06 5.16 -9.55
CA LEU A 155 14.90 4.79 -10.34
C LEU A 155 14.56 5.92 -11.32
N PRO A 156 14.42 5.62 -12.62
CA PRO A 156 14.01 6.62 -13.60
C PRO A 156 12.56 7.06 -13.35
N GLN A 157 12.20 8.23 -13.84
CA GLN A 157 10.82 8.69 -13.89
C GLN A 157 10.00 7.81 -14.82
N VAL A 158 8.77 7.51 -14.44
CA VAL A 158 7.85 6.68 -15.21
C VAL A 158 6.50 7.36 -15.42
N ASN A 159 5.93 7.16 -16.60
CA ASN A 159 4.56 7.52 -16.90
C ASN A 159 3.62 6.35 -16.54
N VAL A 160 2.59 6.64 -15.76
CA VAL A 160 1.53 5.69 -15.44
C VAL A 160 0.36 5.93 -16.38
N ALA A 161 0.02 4.92 -17.18
CA ALA A 161 -1.17 4.98 -18.01
C ALA A 161 -2.43 4.95 -17.13
N ALA A 162 -3.40 5.82 -17.45
CA ALA A 162 -4.62 5.94 -16.65
C ALA A 162 -5.85 5.98 -17.54
N SER A 163 -6.92 5.36 -17.09
CA SER A 163 -8.27 5.54 -17.63
C SER A 163 -9.22 5.98 -16.51
N VAL A 164 -10.15 6.87 -16.88
CA VAL A 164 -11.11 7.48 -15.96
C VAL A 164 -12.51 7.07 -16.37
N LYS A 165 -13.28 6.52 -15.44
CA LYS A 165 -14.71 6.30 -15.59
C LYS A 165 -15.45 7.11 -14.53
N ARG A 166 -16.47 7.85 -14.95
CA ARG A 166 -17.34 8.61 -14.06
C ARG A 166 -18.72 7.94 -14.06
N PRO A 167 -19.01 7.08 -13.07
CA PRO A 167 -20.36 6.57 -12.88
C PRO A 167 -21.32 7.72 -12.55
N SER A 168 -22.62 7.48 -12.66
CA SER A 168 -23.63 8.45 -12.23
C SER A 168 -23.45 8.76 -10.74
N GLY A 169 -23.41 10.04 -10.37
CA GLY A 169 -23.22 10.51 -8.99
C GLY A 169 -21.81 11.03 -8.71
N ASN A 170 -21.50 11.16 -7.43
CA ASN A 170 -20.26 11.77 -6.94
C ASN A 170 -19.14 10.73 -6.78
N GLY A 171 -18.72 10.15 -7.88
CA GLY A 171 -17.71 9.13 -7.89
C GLY A 171 -16.86 9.11 -9.14
N MET A 172 -15.71 8.50 -9.03
CA MET A 172 -14.76 8.26 -10.11
C MET A 172 -14.09 6.91 -9.90
N THR A 173 -13.95 6.15 -10.96
CA THR A 173 -13.14 4.94 -10.98
C THR A 173 -11.93 5.19 -11.87
N LEU A 174 -10.75 5.07 -11.30
CA LEU A 174 -9.49 5.14 -12.02
C LEU A 174 -8.92 3.74 -12.20
N THR A 175 -8.50 3.41 -13.42
CA THR A 175 -7.67 2.23 -13.67
C THR A 175 -6.30 2.73 -14.09
N LEU A 176 -5.30 2.41 -13.27
CA LEU A 176 -3.91 2.85 -13.43
C LEU A 176 -3.05 1.65 -13.81
N ARG A 177 -2.21 1.80 -14.82
CA ARG A 177 -1.31 0.75 -15.28
C ARG A 177 0.11 1.26 -15.45
N ASN A 178 1.07 0.55 -14.87
CA ASN A 178 2.49 0.79 -15.13
C ASN A 178 2.90 0.04 -16.40
N THR A 179 3.15 0.78 -17.47
CA THR A 179 3.60 0.23 -18.77
C THR A 179 5.12 0.30 -18.94
N ALA A 180 5.84 0.89 -17.97
CA ALA A 180 7.29 0.97 -17.97
C ALA A 180 7.93 -0.35 -17.51
N SER A 181 9.22 -0.49 -17.73
CA SER A 181 10.06 -1.59 -17.23
C SER A 181 10.63 -1.35 -15.82
N THR A 182 10.17 -0.29 -15.14
CA THR A 182 10.62 0.16 -13.82
C THR A 182 9.40 0.31 -12.91
N PRO A 183 9.49 -0.01 -11.61
CA PRO A 183 8.41 0.20 -10.67
C PRO A 183 7.98 1.67 -10.58
N ALA A 184 6.68 1.92 -10.52
CA ALA A 184 6.10 3.21 -10.17
C ALA A 184 5.84 3.22 -8.67
N MET A 185 6.59 4.05 -7.94
CA MET A 185 6.64 4.02 -6.48
C MET A 185 5.82 5.14 -5.85
N MET A 186 5.11 4.82 -4.74
CA MET A 186 4.38 5.79 -3.93
C MET A 186 3.40 6.65 -4.74
N ILE A 187 2.60 6.00 -5.60
CA ILE A 187 1.56 6.69 -6.39
C ILE A 187 0.58 7.33 -5.43
N ARG A 188 0.44 8.65 -5.54
CA ARG A 188 -0.51 9.47 -4.79
C ARG A 188 -1.55 10.04 -5.73
N LEU A 189 -2.81 9.92 -5.34
CA LEU A 189 -3.97 10.49 -5.99
C LEU A 189 -4.52 11.63 -5.11
N ASN A 190 -4.74 12.79 -5.71
CA ASN A 190 -5.27 13.95 -5.01
C ASN A 190 -6.43 14.54 -5.82
N LEU A 191 -7.65 14.52 -5.24
CA LEU A 191 -8.85 15.04 -5.88
C LEU A 191 -8.90 16.56 -5.70
N LYS A 192 -8.98 17.31 -6.78
CA LYS A 192 -8.98 18.76 -6.82
C LYS A 192 -10.11 19.32 -7.67
N THR A 193 -10.55 20.52 -7.33
CA THR A 193 -11.44 21.33 -8.14
C THR A 193 -10.68 22.14 -9.19
N GLY A 194 -11.40 22.73 -10.15
CA GLY A 194 -10.81 23.48 -11.26
C GLY A 194 -9.97 24.68 -10.84
N ASP A 195 -10.21 25.23 -9.66
CA ASP A 195 -9.45 26.31 -9.04
C ASP A 195 -8.20 25.82 -8.26
N GLY A 196 -7.89 24.50 -8.32
CA GLY A 196 -6.73 23.89 -7.68
C GLY A 196 -6.92 23.55 -6.20
N CYS A 197 -8.09 23.82 -5.61
CA CYS A 197 -8.37 23.47 -4.23
C CYS A 197 -8.57 21.96 -4.07
N GLN A 198 -8.11 21.41 -2.96
CA GLN A 198 -8.40 20.03 -2.58
C GLN A 198 -9.88 19.84 -2.27
N VAL A 199 -10.42 18.69 -2.67
CA VAL A 199 -11.72 18.21 -2.24
C VAL A 199 -11.54 17.35 -1.01
N LEU A 200 -12.14 17.77 0.12
CA LEU A 200 -12.08 17.07 1.40
C LEU A 200 -13.40 17.22 2.15
N PRO A 201 -13.93 16.16 2.76
CA PRO A 201 -13.39 14.80 2.80
C PRO A 201 -13.55 14.06 1.46
N VAL A 202 -12.67 13.10 1.22
CA VAL A 202 -12.72 12.21 0.06
C VAL A 202 -12.39 10.77 0.48
N ASP A 203 -13.16 9.81 -0.03
CA ASP A 203 -12.92 8.39 0.18
C ASP A 203 -12.22 7.78 -1.04
N TYR A 204 -10.97 7.36 -0.82
CA TYR A 204 -10.20 6.57 -1.77
C TYR A 204 -10.22 5.10 -1.34
N SER A 205 -10.59 4.18 -2.25
CA SER A 205 -10.45 2.74 -1.97
C SER A 205 -8.99 2.35 -1.71
N ASP A 206 -8.03 3.03 -2.33
CA ASP A 206 -6.59 2.90 -2.10
C ASP A 206 -5.84 4.17 -2.49
N ASN A 207 -4.66 4.41 -1.86
CA ASN A 207 -3.76 5.51 -2.20
C ASN A 207 -2.35 5.20 -1.65
N TYR A 208 -1.33 5.91 -2.11
CA TYR A 208 0.08 5.73 -1.72
C TYR A 208 0.58 4.29 -1.93
N PHE A 209 0.26 3.73 -3.08
CA PHE A 209 0.63 2.36 -3.46
C PHE A 209 1.75 2.32 -4.51
N HIS A 210 2.19 1.12 -4.83
CA HIS A 210 3.21 0.87 -5.84
C HIS A 210 2.62 0.02 -6.97
N LEU A 211 3.13 0.21 -8.19
CA LEU A 211 2.85 -0.64 -9.33
C LEU A 211 4.15 -1.16 -9.91
N MET A 212 4.35 -2.47 -9.88
CA MET A 212 5.46 -3.11 -10.56
C MET A 212 5.26 -3.06 -12.08
N PRO A 213 6.31 -3.30 -12.90
CA PRO A 213 6.17 -3.36 -14.36
C PRO A 213 5.01 -4.25 -14.81
N GLY A 214 4.12 -3.71 -15.64
CA GLY A 214 2.96 -4.40 -16.18
C GLY A 214 1.74 -4.48 -15.26
N GLU A 215 1.86 -4.08 -14.00
CA GLU A 215 0.74 -4.13 -13.04
C GLU A 215 -0.31 -3.06 -13.30
N GLU A 216 -1.53 -3.41 -12.92
CA GLU A 216 -2.69 -2.55 -12.99
C GLU A 216 -3.41 -2.50 -11.63
N ARG A 217 -3.96 -1.33 -11.29
CA ARG A 217 -4.80 -1.15 -10.10
C ARG A 217 -5.99 -0.27 -10.40
N THR A 218 -7.14 -0.70 -9.90
CA THR A 218 -8.36 0.09 -9.94
C THR A 218 -8.60 0.75 -8.59
N VAL A 219 -8.80 2.07 -8.61
CA VAL A 219 -9.10 2.88 -7.42
C VAL A 219 -10.46 3.55 -7.61
N ASN A 220 -11.34 3.36 -6.63
CA ASN A 220 -12.61 4.06 -6.55
C ASN A 220 -12.45 5.28 -5.64
N ILE A 221 -12.95 6.42 -6.11
CA ILE A 221 -12.91 7.70 -5.40
C ILE A 221 -14.34 8.18 -5.24
N ARG A 222 -14.73 8.59 -4.04
CA ARG A 222 -16.05 9.14 -3.73
C ARG A 222 -15.90 10.43 -2.92
N TRP A 223 -16.77 11.37 -3.16
CA TRP A 223 -16.84 12.66 -2.47
C TRP A 223 -18.27 13.15 -2.37
N ASP A 224 -18.54 14.19 -1.59
CA ASP A 224 -19.80 14.92 -1.65
C ASP A 224 -19.68 16.11 -2.63
N ASN A 225 -20.76 16.42 -3.35
CA ASN A 225 -20.80 17.59 -4.26
C ASN A 225 -20.59 18.91 -3.53
N ALA A 226 -21.04 19.01 -2.28
CA ALA A 226 -20.80 20.18 -1.46
C ALA A 226 -19.29 20.43 -1.25
N ASP A 227 -18.52 19.37 -1.01
CA ASP A 227 -17.07 19.44 -0.81
C ASP A 227 -16.33 19.77 -2.11
N ALA A 228 -16.88 19.35 -3.25
CA ALA A 228 -16.38 19.74 -4.57
C ALA A 228 -16.86 21.13 -5.02
N ARG A 229 -17.55 21.90 -4.15
CA ARG A 229 -18.06 23.26 -4.42
C ARG A 229 -18.89 23.35 -5.68
N GLN A 230 -19.69 22.32 -5.96
CA GLN A 230 -20.51 22.18 -7.18
C GLN A 230 -19.69 22.21 -8.49
N GLN A 231 -18.36 21.98 -8.42
CA GLN A 231 -17.49 21.85 -9.59
C GLN A 231 -17.31 20.38 -9.98
N VAL A 232 -16.87 20.13 -11.19
CA VAL A 232 -16.43 18.80 -11.63
C VAL A 232 -14.97 18.64 -11.24
N PRO A 233 -14.64 17.79 -10.26
CA PRO A 233 -13.27 17.64 -9.82
C PRO A 233 -12.45 16.77 -10.79
N PHE A 234 -11.13 16.90 -10.70
CA PHE A 234 -10.17 16.08 -11.41
C PHE A 234 -9.18 15.45 -10.41
N VAL A 235 -8.45 14.44 -10.83
CA VAL A 235 -7.40 13.82 -10.01
C VAL A 235 -6.02 14.25 -10.50
N GLU A 236 -5.23 14.77 -9.59
CA GLU A 236 -3.80 14.94 -9.76
C GLU A 236 -3.08 13.67 -9.31
N LEU A 237 -2.33 13.06 -10.21
CA LEU A 237 -1.53 11.88 -9.96
C LEU A 237 -0.06 12.28 -9.84
N THR A 238 0.57 11.89 -8.75
CA THR A 238 2.00 12.09 -8.46
C THR A 238 2.59 10.81 -7.87
N GLY A 239 3.89 10.77 -7.64
CA GLY A 239 4.55 9.66 -6.96
C GLY A 239 6.03 9.95 -6.75
N TYR A 240 6.76 9.00 -6.17
CA TYR A 240 8.19 9.17 -5.90
C TYR A 240 9.00 9.33 -7.20
N ASN A 241 8.79 8.40 -8.13
CA ASN A 241 9.41 8.42 -9.46
C ASN A 241 8.33 8.40 -10.57
N VAL A 242 7.20 9.02 -10.33
CA VAL A 242 6.07 9.06 -11.28
C VAL A 242 5.90 10.48 -11.78
N GLU A 243 5.84 10.63 -13.09
CA GLU A 243 5.58 11.90 -13.71
C GLU A 243 4.20 12.43 -13.32
N HIS A 244 4.17 13.71 -12.97
CA HIS A 244 2.93 14.39 -12.63
C HIS A 244 1.95 14.38 -13.81
N CYS A 245 0.72 13.96 -13.56
CA CYS A 245 -0.33 14.05 -14.57
C CYS A 245 -1.68 14.43 -13.98
N VAL A 246 -2.55 15.00 -14.83
CA VAL A 246 -3.90 15.41 -14.48
C VAL A 246 -4.90 14.52 -15.20
N LEU A 247 -5.77 13.85 -14.43
CA LEU A 247 -6.79 12.92 -14.92
C LEU A 247 -8.16 13.59 -14.82
N LYS A 248 -8.82 13.80 -15.95
CA LYS A 248 -10.13 14.48 -16.05
C LYS A 248 -11.26 13.54 -16.37
#